data_e93b66f07d6cf915d0deff899c61db0f
#
_entry.id   e93b66f07d6cf915d0deff899c61db0f
#
_cell.length_a   1.000
_cell.length_b   1.000
_cell.length_c   1.000
_cell.angle_alpha   90.00
_cell.angle_beta   90.00
_cell.angle_gamma   90.00
#
_symmetry.space_group_name_H-M   'P 1'
#
loop_
_entity.id
_entity.type
_entity.pdbx_description
1 polymer ?
#
loop_
_entity_poly.entity_id
_entity_poly.type
_entity_poly.pdbx_seq_one_letter_code
_entity_poly.pdbx_strand_id
1 'polypeptide(L)'
;MTDQKGMFNNIYKNLVTPILKKDIGIDAEYLTNFSLSLLTFSSKNRNWPLISRIIKSLNQEFCVVDKRLHQKICGIDFCNPVGLAAGFDKNGNAANIWKDFGFGFAEIGTVTKFAQSGNPKPRLFRLAKEQAALNRMGFNNHGAENLVKNLSLIHI
;
A
#
# COMPACT_ATOMS: atom_id res chain seq x y z
N MET A 1 16.69 -22.40 -10.63
CA MET A 1 15.48 -21.54 -10.40
C MET A 1 15.58 -20.79 -9.07
N THR A 2 16.67 -20.10 -8.79
CA THR A 2 16.98 -19.59 -7.44
C THR A 2 17.34 -18.11 -7.39
N ASP A 3 17.24 -17.36 -8.47
CA ASP A 3 17.81 -15.99 -8.51
C ASP A 3 16.80 -14.84 -8.61
N GLN A 4 15.49 -15.11 -8.66
CA GLN A 4 14.49 -14.04 -8.68
C GLN A 4 13.88 -13.73 -7.30
N LYS A 5 13.97 -14.66 -6.33
CA LYS A 5 13.53 -14.42 -4.96
C LYS A 5 14.57 -13.54 -4.26
N GLY A 6 14.34 -12.27 -4.22
CA GLY A 6 15.20 -11.30 -3.54
C GLY A 6 15.50 -10.07 -4.36
N MET A 7 15.06 -9.98 -5.61
CA MET A 7 15.30 -8.82 -6.46
C MET A 7 14.69 -7.54 -5.84
N PHE A 8 13.42 -7.57 -5.46
CA PHE A 8 12.77 -6.42 -4.83
C PHE A 8 13.33 -6.12 -3.44
N ASN A 9 13.68 -7.17 -2.66
CA ASN A 9 14.35 -6.99 -1.38
C ASN A 9 15.74 -6.33 -1.56
N ASN A 10 16.50 -6.71 -2.57
CA ASN A 10 17.79 -6.09 -2.89
C ASN A 10 17.62 -4.64 -3.36
N ILE A 11 16.64 -4.35 -4.23
CA ILE A 11 16.29 -2.99 -4.64
C ILE A 11 15.89 -2.17 -3.41
N TYR A 12 15.03 -2.69 -2.56
CA TYR A 12 14.60 -2.01 -1.35
C TYR A 12 15.79 -1.71 -0.42
N LYS A 13 16.62 -2.70 -0.11
CA LYS A 13 17.77 -2.53 0.79
C LYS A 13 18.84 -1.60 0.24
N ASN A 14 19.15 -1.71 -1.04
CA ASN A 14 20.32 -1.04 -1.63
C ASN A 14 19.98 0.31 -2.26
N LEU A 15 18.73 0.52 -2.69
CA LEU A 15 18.30 1.76 -3.32
C LEU A 15 17.32 2.56 -2.45
N VAL A 16 16.24 1.92 -2.00
CA VAL A 16 15.17 2.62 -1.28
C VAL A 16 15.56 2.95 0.16
N THR A 17 16.12 1.98 0.89
CA THR A 17 16.49 2.18 2.31
C THR A 17 17.52 3.29 2.52
N PRO A 18 18.60 3.42 1.73
CA PRO A 18 19.55 4.53 1.88
C PRO A 18 18.91 5.90 1.63
N ILE A 19 17.98 5.97 0.67
CA ILE A 19 17.22 7.20 0.39
C ILE A 19 16.31 7.56 1.56
N LEU A 20 15.62 6.55 2.12
CA LEU A 20 14.72 6.76 3.25
C LEU A 20 15.45 7.07 4.56
N LYS A 21 16.66 6.53 4.75
CA LYS A 21 17.49 6.78 5.95
C LYS A 21 18.21 8.11 5.92
N LYS A 22 18.57 8.60 4.74
CA LYS A 22 19.10 9.97 4.60
C LYS A 22 17.91 10.93 4.70
N ASP A 23 18.01 11.89 5.61
CA ASP A 23 17.09 13.02 5.63
C ASP A 23 17.44 13.93 4.46
N ILE A 24 16.90 13.59 3.28
CA ILE A 24 17.12 14.33 2.02
C ILE A 24 16.17 15.52 1.88
N GLY A 25 15.49 15.90 2.98
CA GLY A 25 14.56 17.05 2.98
C GLY A 25 13.27 16.82 2.18
N ILE A 26 13.03 15.60 1.66
CA ILE A 26 11.78 15.29 0.94
C ILE A 26 10.68 15.00 1.97
N ASP A 27 9.57 15.71 1.83
CA ASP A 27 8.37 15.51 2.65
C ASP A 27 7.88 14.05 2.59
N ALA A 28 7.69 13.46 3.76
CA ALA A 28 7.32 12.05 3.87
C ALA A 28 5.92 11.76 3.30
N GLU A 29 4.99 12.71 3.44
CA GLU A 29 3.65 12.60 2.87
C GLU A 29 3.68 12.67 1.34
N TYR A 30 4.56 13.50 0.78
CA TYR A 30 4.76 13.58 -0.66
C TYR A 30 5.22 12.23 -1.23
N LEU A 31 6.22 11.59 -0.61
CA LEU A 31 6.70 10.28 -1.05
C LEU A 31 5.62 9.19 -0.95
N THR A 32 4.83 9.21 0.12
CA THR A 32 3.73 8.28 0.30
C THR A 32 2.69 8.45 -0.81
N ASN A 33 2.28 9.69 -1.08
CA ASN A 33 1.31 9.99 -2.13
C ASN A 33 1.84 9.66 -3.53
N PHE A 34 3.12 9.92 -3.80
CA PHE A 34 3.76 9.54 -5.05
C PHE A 34 3.76 8.01 -5.24
N SER A 35 4.13 7.26 -4.20
CA SER A 35 4.10 5.79 -4.21
C SER A 35 2.70 5.26 -4.46
N LEU A 36 1.68 5.79 -3.77
CA LEU A 36 0.28 5.43 -4.00
C LEU A 36 -0.19 5.76 -5.43
N SER A 37 0.26 6.88 -5.98
CA SER A 37 -0.08 7.25 -7.36
C SER A 37 0.48 6.25 -8.37
N LEU A 38 1.73 5.80 -8.18
CA LEU A 38 2.34 4.75 -8.99
C LEU A 38 1.61 3.41 -8.86
N LEU A 39 1.24 3.02 -7.64
CA LEU A 39 0.48 1.80 -7.37
C LEU A 39 -0.92 1.86 -7.99
N THR A 40 -1.60 3.00 -7.88
CA THR A 40 -2.90 3.25 -8.51
C THR A 40 -2.81 3.17 -10.02
N PHE A 41 -1.78 3.78 -10.62
CA PHE A 41 -1.54 3.69 -12.06
C PHE A 41 -1.29 2.24 -12.49
N SER A 42 -0.45 1.51 -11.76
CA SER A 42 -0.16 0.10 -12.03
C SER A 42 -1.39 -0.78 -11.89
N SER A 43 -2.23 -0.54 -10.88
CA SER A 43 -3.49 -1.24 -10.66
C SER A 43 -4.46 -1.06 -11.83
N LYS A 44 -4.62 0.18 -12.32
CA LYS A 44 -5.51 0.50 -13.44
C LYS A 44 -5.01 -0.02 -14.79
N ASN A 45 -3.69 -0.12 -14.97
CA ASN A 45 -3.05 -0.52 -16.22
C ASN A 45 -2.40 -1.91 -16.14
N ARG A 46 -2.92 -2.78 -15.28
CA ARG A 46 -2.33 -4.10 -15.01
C ARG A 46 -2.21 -5.01 -16.23
N ASN A 47 -3.01 -4.75 -17.28
CA ASN A 47 -2.98 -5.49 -18.55
C ASN A 47 -1.86 -5.04 -19.50
N TRP A 48 -1.16 -3.95 -19.23
CA TRP A 48 -0.03 -3.53 -20.03
C TRP A 48 1.14 -4.50 -19.86
N PRO A 49 1.82 -4.91 -20.96
CA PRO A 49 2.81 -5.99 -20.91
C PRO A 49 3.91 -5.79 -19.85
N LEU A 50 4.44 -4.57 -19.73
CA LEU A 50 5.47 -4.24 -18.75
C LEU A 50 4.93 -4.29 -17.33
N ILE A 51 3.78 -3.67 -17.08
CA ILE A 51 3.14 -3.63 -15.77
C ILE A 51 2.73 -5.02 -15.32
N SER A 52 2.14 -5.81 -16.22
CA SER A 52 1.77 -7.21 -15.96
C SER A 52 2.98 -8.05 -15.53
N ARG A 53 4.14 -7.87 -16.18
CA ARG A 53 5.39 -8.56 -15.79
C ARG A 53 5.84 -8.16 -14.39
N ILE A 54 5.82 -6.86 -14.07
CA ILE A 54 6.19 -6.34 -12.75
C ILE A 54 5.27 -6.91 -11.68
N ILE A 55 3.95 -6.84 -11.88
CA ILE A 55 2.95 -7.38 -10.95
C ILE A 55 3.15 -8.89 -10.75
N LYS A 56 3.40 -9.63 -11.82
CA LYS A 56 3.67 -11.08 -11.74
C LYS A 56 4.93 -11.37 -10.92
N SER A 57 5.99 -10.59 -11.10
CA SER A 57 7.22 -10.73 -10.31
C SER A 57 6.99 -10.40 -8.84
N LEU A 58 6.22 -9.34 -8.52
CA LEU A 58 5.83 -9.02 -7.15
C LEU A 58 5.06 -10.17 -6.50
N ASN A 59 4.08 -10.70 -7.21
CA ASN A 59 3.27 -11.83 -6.73
C ASN A 59 4.14 -13.06 -6.45
N GLN A 60 5.08 -13.39 -7.34
CA GLN A 60 5.99 -14.53 -7.16
C GLN A 60 6.95 -14.36 -5.98
N GLU A 61 7.34 -13.12 -5.66
CA GLU A 61 8.27 -12.84 -4.56
C GLU A 61 7.57 -12.74 -3.20
N PHE A 62 6.40 -12.10 -3.15
CA PHE A 62 5.74 -11.75 -1.89
C PHE A 62 4.56 -12.66 -1.52
N CYS A 63 3.89 -13.29 -2.48
CA CYS A 63 2.74 -14.12 -2.16
C CYS A 63 3.17 -15.51 -1.68
N VAL A 64 2.79 -15.82 -0.45
CA VAL A 64 2.98 -17.15 0.15
C VAL A 64 1.65 -17.89 0.13
N VAL A 65 1.61 -19.02 -0.59
CA VAL A 65 0.45 -19.90 -0.62
C VAL A 65 0.71 -21.09 0.30
N ASP A 66 0.11 -21.06 1.49
CA ASP A 66 0.18 -22.16 2.46
C ASP A 66 -1.18 -22.32 3.13
N LYS A 67 -1.76 -23.51 3.05
CA LYS A 67 -3.07 -23.82 3.64
C LYS A 67 -3.12 -23.61 5.16
N ARG A 68 -1.98 -23.68 5.85
CA ARG A 68 -1.88 -23.41 7.30
C ARG A 68 -2.11 -21.95 7.65
N LEU A 69 -1.93 -21.05 6.71
CA LEU A 69 -2.15 -19.59 6.88
C LEU A 69 -3.60 -19.18 6.60
N HIS A 70 -4.37 -20.05 5.94
CA HIS A 70 -5.76 -19.79 5.61
C HIS A 70 -6.62 -19.80 6.87
N GLN A 71 -7.48 -18.79 7.01
CA GLN A 71 -8.39 -18.64 8.13
C GLN A 71 -9.78 -18.24 7.65
N LYS A 72 -10.81 -18.72 8.34
CA LYS A 72 -12.19 -18.29 8.13
C LYS A 72 -12.69 -17.57 9.39
N ILE A 73 -12.97 -16.28 9.27
CA ILE A 73 -13.39 -15.43 10.39
C ILE A 73 -14.69 -14.74 9.99
N CYS A 74 -15.73 -14.88 10.81
CA CYS A 74 -17.06 -14.32 10.56
C CYS A 74 -17.61 -14.64 9.16
N GLY A 75 -17.34 -15.86 8.65
CA GLY A 75 -17.79 -16.30 7.34
C GLY A 75 -16.94 -15.82 6.15
N ILE A 76 -15.94 -14.98 6.38
CA ILE A 76 -15.02 -14.45 5.36
C ILE A 76 -13.74 -15.29 5.34
N ASP A 77 -13.31 -15.67 4.14
CA ASP A 77 -12.09 -16.42 3.93
C ASP A 77 -10.88 -15.50 3.73
N PHE A 78 -9.85 -15.71 4.56
CA PHE A 78 -8.57 -14.98 4.50
C PHE A 78 -7.48 -15.96 4.06
N CYS A 79 -6.80 -15.68 2.93
CA CYS A 79 -5.73 -16.53 2.42
C CYS A 79 -4.49 -16.53 3.31
N ASN A 80 -4.26 -15.47 4.08
CA ASN A 80 -3.22 -15.39 5.12
C ASN A 80 -3.58 -14.30 6.13
N PRO A 81 -2.98 -14.30 7.33
CA PRO A 81 -3.31 -13.37 8.42
C PRO A 81 -2.62 -12.01 8.32
N VAL A 82 -1.84 -11.75 7.28
CA VAL A 82 -1.10 -10.48 7.13
C VAL A 82 -1.93 -9.51 6.30
N GLY A 83 -2.33 -8.40 6.89
CA GLY A 83 -3.10 -7.35 6.23
C GLY A 83 -2.37 -6.03 6.10
N LEU A 84 -2.75 -5.23 5.11
CA LEU A 84 -2.36 -3.83 5.05
C LEU A 84 -3.16 -3.05 6.09
N ALA A 85 -2.48 -2.36 7.00
CA ALA A 85 -3.12 -1.55 8.02
C ALA A 85 -3.77 -0.29 7.42
N ALA A 86 -4.84 0.17 8.08
CA ALA A 86 -5.49 1.44 7.77
C ALA A 86 -4.52 2.62 7.81
N GLY A 87 -4.78 3.63 6.99
CA GLY A 87 -4.02 4.87 6.94
C GLY A 87 -3.03 4.98 5.79
N PHE A 88 -2.65 3.89 5.14
CA PHE A 88 -1.78 3.94 3.95
C PHE A 88 -2.59 4.25 2.68
N ASP A 89 -3.57 3.41 2.34
CA ASP A 89 -4.49 3.63 1.20
C ASP A 89 -5.88 4.08 1.69
N LYS A 90 -5.95 5.28 2.26
CA LYS A 90 -7.15 5.79 2.94
C LYS A 90 -8.39 5.84 2.06
N ASN A 91 -8.21 6.08 0.77
CA ASN A 91 -9.28 6.27 -0.19
C ASN A 91 -9.53 5.06 -1.09
N GLY A 92 -8.81 3.94 -0.88
CA GLY A 92 -8.95 2.73 -1.67
C GLY A 92 -8.52 2.88 -3.13
N ASN A 93 -7.64 3.83 -3.43
CA ASN A 93 -7.22 4.12 -4.80
C ASN A 93 -6.43 2.97 -5.43
N ALA A 94 -5.67 2.23 -4.62
CA ALA A 94 -4.82 1.12 -5.03
C ALA A 94 -5.31 -0.24 -4.52
N ALA A 95 -6.58 -0.35 -4.07
CA ALA A 95 -7.08 -1.51 -3.36
C ALA A 95 -6.86 -2.85 -4.10
N ASN A 96 -6.91 -2.85 -5.43
CA ASN A 96 -6.72 -4.05 -6.25
C ASN A 96 -5.29 -4.62 -6.29
N ILE A 97 -4.27 -3.84 -5.87
CA ILE A 97 -2.87 -4.27 -6.02
C ILE A 97 -2.32 -4.93 -4.74
N TRP A 98 -2.97 -4.74 -3.59
CA TRP A 98 -2.45 -5.20 -2.31
C TRP A 98 -2.29 -6.72 -2.24
N LYS A 99 -3.17 -7.47 -2.88
CA LYS A 99 -3.05 -8.92 -3.02
C LYS A 99 -1.76 -9.36 -3.73
N ASP A 100 -1.29 -8.57 -4.68
CA ASP A 100 -0.07 -8.86 -5.44
C ASP A 100 1.21 -8.59 -4.61
N PHE A 101 1.08 -7.86 -3.49
CA PHE A 101 2.10 -7.70 -2.46
C PHE A 101 2.01 -8.75 -1.34
N GLY A 102 1.16 -9.77 -1.50
CA GLY A 102 1.03 -10.87 -0.56
C GLY A 102 0.13 -10.59 0.65
N PHE A 103 -0.56 -9.44 0.69
CA PHE A 103 -1.52 -9.18 1.75
C PHE A 103 -2.77 -10.06 1.58
N GLY A 104 -3.21 -10.71 2.66
CA GLY A 104 -4.45 -11.48 2.71
C GLY A 104 -5.70 -10.60 2.74
N PHE A 105 -5.57 -9.36 3.22
CA PHE A 105 -6.61 -8.34 3.26
C PHE A 105 -6.01 -6.94 3.33
N ALA A 106 -6.82 -5.92 3.16
CA ALA A 106 -6.43 -4.54 3.37
C ALA A 106 -7.53 -3.81 4.16
N GLU A 107 -7.12 -3.07 5.18
CA GLU A 107 -7.99 -2.17 5.92
C GLU A 107 -7.91 -0.78 5.29
N ILE A 108 -9.01 -0.35 4.67
CA ILE A 108 -9.11 0.92 3.97
C ILE A 108 -9.70 1.98 4.89
N GLY A 109 -9.16 3.19 4.85
CA GLY A 109 -9.65 4.30 5.69
C GLY A 109 -8.50 4.92 6.53
N THR A 110 -8.84 5.78 7.52
CA THR A 110 -10.17 6.12 8.01
C THR A 110 -10.95 6.94 6.96
N VAL A 111 -12.24 6.68 6.85
CA VAL A 111 -13.15 7.44 6.00
C VAL A 111 -14.18 8.16 6.86
N THR A 112 -14.52 9.39 6.48
CA THR A 112 -15.59 10.18 7.07
C THR A 112 -16.70 10.40 6.06
N LYS A 113 -17.91 10.75 6.51
CA LYS A 113 -19.04 11.00 5.60
C LYS A 113 -18.66 12.03 4.52
N PHE A 114 -18.11 13.14 4.95
CA PHE A 114 -17.61 14.19 4.06
C PHE A 114 -16.09 14.17 3.96
N ALA A 115 -15.54 14.67 2.87
CA ALA A 115 -14.11 14.84 2.70
C ALA A 115 -13.52 15.76 3.78
N GLN A 116 -12.32 15.41 4.25
CA GLN A 116 -11.56 16.22 5.21
C GLN A 116 -10.15 16.46 4.68
N SER A 117 -9.70 17.71 4.73
CA SER A 117 -8.33 18.08 4.36
C SER A 117 -7.29 17.62 5.39
N GLY A 118 -7.75 17.42 6.63
CA GLY A 118 -6.88 17.15 7.78
C GLY A 118 -6.12 18.37 8.26
N ASN A 119 -5.11 18.16 9.09
CA ASN A 119 -4.29 19.22 9.66
C ASN A 119 -3.40 19.90 8.61
N PRO A 120 -2.96 21.17 8.84
CA PRO A 120 -1.97 21.83 7.99
C PRO A 120 -0.66 21.04 7.89
N LYS A 121 -0.02 21.10 6.72
CA LYS A 121 1.30 20.51 6.49
C LYS A 121 2.40 21.40 7.08
N PRO A 122 3.57 20.83 7.48
CA PRO A 122 3.93 19.41 7.48
C PRO A 122 3.21 18.64 8.62
N ARG A 123 2.83 17.41 8.35
CA ARG A 123 2.03 16.60 9.29
C ARG A 123 2.41 15.11 9.33
N LEU A 124 3.45 14.73 8.62
CA LEU A 124 4.06 13.41 8.66
C LEU A 124 5.57 13.56 8.72
N PHE A 125 6.20 13.02 9.75
CA PHE A 125 7.62 13.18 10.03
C PHE A 125 8.28 11.81 10.15
N ARG A 126 9.43 11.62 9.52
CA ARG A 126 10.28 10.45 9.70
C ARG A 126 11.33 10.73 10.77
N LEU A 127 11.41 9.84 11.74
CA LEU A 127 12.40 9.85 12.79
C LEU A 127 13.40 8.74 12.48
N ALA A 128 14.34 9.03 11.55
CA ALA A 128 15.21 8.01 10.96
C ALA A 128 16.12 7.35 12.00
N LYS A 129 16.62 8.10 13.00
CA LYS A 129 17.47 7.58 14.08
C LYS A 129 16.72 6.63 14.99
N GLU A 130 15.47 6.96 15.31
CA GLU A 130 14.57 6.19 16.18
C GLU A 130 13.83 5.08 15.42
N GLN A 131 14.04 4.97 14.10
CA GLN A 131 13.30 4.07 13.20
C GLN A 131 11.78 4.18 13.37
N ALA A 132 11.27 5.40 13.53
CA ALA A 132 9.88 5.70 13.83
C ALA A 132 9.31 6.73 12.84
N ALA A 133 7.99 6.87 12.88
CA ALA A 133 7.26 7.93 12.19
C ALA A 133 6.30 8.61 13.17
N LEU A 134 6.27 9.93 13.14
CA LEU A 134 5.32 10.76 13.88
C LEU A 134 4.35 11.40 12.90
N ASN A 135 3.06 11.38 13.19
CA ASN A 135 2.08 12.07 12.37
C ASN A 135 1.03 12.80 13.18
N ARG A 136 0.45 13.81 12.54
CA ARG A 136 -0.74 14.56 12.97
C ARG A 136 -1.66 14.78 11.78
N MET A 137 -2.01 13.71 11.04
CA MET A 137 -2.72 13.78 9.76
C MET A 137 -4.10 14.45 9.84
N GLY A 138 -4.83 14.26 10.97
CA GLY A 138 -6.15 14.88 11.15
C GLY A 138 -7.23 14.25 10.29
N PHE A 139 -7.17 12.93 10.09
CA PHE A 139 -8.17 12.14 9.36
C PHE A 139 -8.45 12.62 7.91
N ASN A 140 -7.41 13.11 7.23
CA ASN A 140 -7.54 13.53 5.83
C ASN A 140 -8.00 12.36 4.95
N ASN A 141 -9.09 12.56 4.21
CA ASN A 141 -9.68 11.59 3.29
C ASN A 141 -10.64 12.29 2.32
N HIS A 142 -11.07 11.58 1.27
CA HIS A 142 -11.93 12.13 0.22
C HIS A 142 -13.43 11.89 0.46
N GLY A 143 -13.82 11.38 1.63
CA GLY A 143 -15.21 11.11 1.99
C GLY A 143 -15.73 9.75 1.51
N ALA A 144 -16.85 9.35 2.09
CA ALA A 144 -17.45 8.02 1.87
C ALA A 144 -17.85 7.79 0.41
N GLU A 145 -18.42 8.78 -0.27
CA GLU A 145 -18.81 8.65 -1.67
C GLU A 145 -17.63 8.34 -2.60
N ASN A 146 -16.48 8.99 -2.36
CA ASN A 146 -15.27 8.72 -3.13
C ASN A 146 -14.75 7.31 -2.87
N LEU A 147 -14.77 6.86 -1.61
CA LEU A 147 -14.36 5.51 -1.26
C LEU A 147 -15.25 4.46 -1.92
N VAL A 148 -16.59 4.61 -1.86
CA VAL A 148 -17.53 3.70 -2.50
C VAL A 148 -17.26 3.63 -4.01
N LYS A 149 -17.05 4.77 -4.67
CA LYS A 149 -16.72 4.81 -6.10
C LYS A 149 -15.43 4.05 -6.41
N ASN A 150 -14.39 4.22 -5.61
CA ASN A 150 -13.11 3.52 -5.83
C ASN A 150 -13.24 2.00 -5.61
N LEU A 151 -13.98 1.59 -4.58
CA LEU A 151 -14.17 0.17 -4.28
C LEU A 151 -15.14 -0.52 -5.24
N SER A 152 -16.16 0.17 -5.76
CA SER A 152 -17.09 -0.41 -6.75
C SER A 152 -16.40 -0.83 -8.05
N LEU A 153 -15.29 -0.17 -8.42
CA LEU A 153 -14.50 -0.53 -9.60
C LEU A 153 -13.70 -1.84 -9.42
N ILE A 154 -13.70 -2.42 -8.23
CA ILE A 154 -12.98 -3.67 -7.92
C ILE A 154 -13.84 -4.89 -8.26
N HIS A 155 -15.14 -4.73 -8.27
CA HIS A 155 -16.11 -5.82 -8.44
C HIS A 155 -16.70 -5.93 -9.86
N ILE A 156 -16.15 -5.20 -10.82
CA ILE A 156 -16.56 -5.27 -12.24
C ILE A 156 -15.60 -6.13 -13.03
#